data_a75d3ea5bc59c9d5f933b2175836221a
#
_entry.id   a75d3ea5bc59c9d5f933b2175836221a
#
_cell.length_a   1.000
_cell.length_b   1.000
_cell.length_c   1.000
_cell.angle_alpha   90.00
_cell.angle_beta   90.00
_cell.angle_gamma   90.00
#
_symmetry.space_group_name_H-M   'P 1'
#
loop_
_entity.id
_entity.type
_entity.pdbx_description
1 polymer ?
#
loop_
_entity_poly.entity_id
_entity_poly.type
_entity_poly.pdbx_seq_one_letter_code
_entity_poly.pdbx_strand_id
1 'polypeptide(L)'
;KHTTTSIAAGELVNNKLMNFKNIFRSNPPIDTAIHWGSRLAIKDNLLFASVGERAQGMAAQDPTNHFGKIIRINLDGSIHLDNPGLSTNKDWLPEIYQIGVRNPQGMAISPEDNEVYISNHGPKGGDFFGKVTMGSNYGWMLVAWGGTDYDGAIIGDGSAWKPGLIKPIYRWIPSIAVSDFTFYQGEKFQELNKKVLLTSLK
;
A
#
# COMPACT_ATOMS: atom_id res chain seq x y z
N LYS A 1 11.31 12.15 -17.89
CA LYS A 1 10.42 11.14 -18.49
C LYS A 1 9.35 10.76 -17.47
N HIS A 2 8.11 11.14 -17.74
CA HIS A 2 7.02 10.88 -16.81
C HIS A 2 6.70 9.38 -16.70
N THR A 3 6.56 8.90 -15.47
CA THR A 3 6.33 7.49 -15.13
C THR A 3 5.20 7.35 -14.11
N THR A 4 4.53 6.20 -14.11
CA THR A 4 3.46 5.89 -13.16
C THR A 4 3.40 4.40 -12.88
N THR A 5 2.79 4.01 -11.75
CA THR A 5 2.46 2.61 -11.46
C THR A 5 1.30 2.18 -12.33
N SER A 6 1.43 1.03 -12.99
CA SER A 6 0.38 0.43 -13.82
C SER A 6 0.17 -1.02 -13.43
N ILE A 7 -1.05 -1.52 -13.61
CA ILE A 7 -1.39 -2.93 -13.47
C ILE A 7 -1.78 -3.44 -14.84
N ALA A 8 -1.22 -4.58 -15.21
CA ALA A 8 -1.60 -5.27 -16.44
C ALA A 8 -1.99 -6.71 -16.10
N ALA A 9 -2.90 -7.25 -16.88
CA ALA A 9 -3.34 -8.64 -16.80
C ALA A 9 -3.17 -9.34 -18.14
N GLY A 10 -2.93 -10.64 -18.10
CA GLY A 10 -2.79 -11.49 -19.29
C GLY A 10 -2.86 -12.96 -18.91
N GLU A 11 -2.92 -13.81 -19.90
CA GLU A 11 -3.00 -15.27 -19.77
C GLU A 11 -1.64 -15.90 -20.03
N LEU A 12 -1.24 -16.85 -19.20
CA LEU A 12 -0.04 -17.65 -19.44
C LEU A 12 -0.44 -18.94 -20.16
N VAL A 13 -0.18 -19.01 -21.47
CA VAL A 13 -0.48 -20.17 -22.32
C VAL A 13 0.80 -20.68 -22.96
N ASN A 14 1.17 -21.93 -22.70
CA ASN A 14 2.38 -22.56 -23.27
C ASN A 14 3.65 -21.69 -23.09
N ASN A 15 3.89 -21.18 -21.89
CA ASN A 15 5.01 -20.29 -21.53
C ASN A 15 5.04 -18.96 -22.32
N LYS A 16 3.91 -18.53 -22.88
CA LYS A 16 3.74 -17.25 -23.55
C LYS A 16 2.67 -16.43 -22.86
N LEU A 17 2.95 -15.15 -22.66
CA LEU A 17 1.99 -14.20 -22.12
C LEU A 17 1.09 -13.71 -23.26
N MET A 18 -0.19 -14.07 -23.21
CA MET A 18 -1.21 -13.76 -24.22
C MET A 18 -2.19 -12.72 -23.66
N ASN A 19 -2.83 -11.96 -24.55
CA ASN A 19 -3.88 -10.98 -24.20
C ASN A 19 -3.45 -9.97 -23.12
N PHE A 20 -2.16 -9.67 -23.06
CA PHE A 20 -1.57 -8.80 -22.03
C PHE A 20 -1.98 -7.35 -22.26
N LYS A 21 -2.77 -6.78 -21.34
CA LYS A 21 -3.28 -5.42 -21.43
C LYS A 21 -3.22 -4.70 -20.07
N ASN A 22 -3.05 -3.38 -20.11
CA ASN A 22 -3.24 -2.57 -18.91
C ASN A 22 -4.71 -2.56 -18.48
N ILE A 23 -4.94 -2.82 -17.20
CA ILE A 23 -6.27 -2.77 -16.56
C ILE A 23 -6.39 -1.60 -15.58
N PHE A 24 -5.26 -1.03 -15.14
CA PHE A 24 -5.22 0.19 -14.31
C PHE A 24 -3.94 0.97 -14.56
N ARG A 25 -4.02 2.29 -14.43
CA ARG A 25 -2.87 3.19 -14.46
C ARG A 25 -3.06 4.31 -13.44
N SER A 26 -2.12 4.46 -12.52
CA SER A 26 -2.18 5.54 -11.54
C SER A 26 -1.94 6.92 -12.18
N ASN A 27 -2.58 7.93 -11.63
CA ASN A 27 -2.61 9.29 -12.15
C ASN A 27 -2.33 10.30 -11.02
N PRO A 28 -1.61 11.40 -11.30
CA PRO A 28 -0.91 11.73 -12.53
C PRO A 28 0.43 10.99 -12.70
N PRO A 29 0.95 10.85 -13.92
CA PRO A 29 2.32 10.41 -14.12
C PRO A 29 3.31 11.55 -13.80
N ILE A 30 4.44 11.23 -13.15
CA ILE A 30 5.45 12.20 -12.74
C ILE A 30 6.87 11.73 -13.03
N ASP A 31 7.82 12.66 -13.00
CA ASP A 31 9.23 12.35 -13.20
C ASP A 31 9.93 12.15 -11.85
N THR A 32 9.81 10.94 -11.32
CA THR A 32 10.50 10.49 -10.11
C THR A 32 10.75 9.00 -10.19
N ALA A 33 11.82 8.52 -9.52
CA ALA A 33 12.29 7.14 -9.58
C ALA A 33 12.11 6.37 -8.25
N ILE A 34 11.41 6.95 -7.27
CA ILE A 34 11.29 6.36 -5.93
C ILE A 34 9.83 6.18 -5.51
N HIS A 35 9.61 5.40 -4.48
CA HIS A 35 8.34 5.13 -3.80
C HIS A 35 7.23 4.65 -4.74
N TRP A 36 7.47 3.53 -5.43
CA TRP A 36 6.51 2.98 -6.41
C TRP A 36 5.35 2.24 -5.77
N GLY A 37 5.52 1.64 -4.58
CA GLY A 37 4.60 0.66 -4.04
C GLY A 37 4.60 -0.61 -4.88
N SER A 38 3.57 -0.79 -5.72
CA SER A 38 3.47 -1.83 -6.76
C SER A 38 3.29 -3.26 -6.25
N ARG A 39 2.65 -3.43 -5.09
CA ARG A 39 2.25 -4.76 -4.57
C ARG A 39 0.80 -5.05 -4.89
N LEU A 40 0.51 -6.32 -5.10
CA LEU A 40 -0.80 -6.83 -5.47
C LEU A 40 -1.27 -7.91 -4.50
N ALA A 41 -2.56 -7.92 -4.20
CA ALA A 41 -3.24 -9.02 -3.54
C ALA A 41 -4.63 -9.23 -4.16
N ILE A 42 -5.08 -10.47 -4.29
CA ILE A 42 -6.41 -10.80 -4.78
C ILE A 42 -7.21 -11.41 -3.64
N LYS A 43 -8.31 -10.76 -3.28
CA LYS A 43 -9.24 -11.20 -2.25
C LYS A 43 -10.66 -11.14 -2.80
N ASP A 44 -11.42 -12.23 -2.69
CA ASP A 44 -12.83 -12.28 -3.06
C ASP A 44 -13.11 -11.78 -4.50
N ASN A 45 -12.25 -12.15 -5.47
CA ASN A 45 -12.26 -11.69 -6.85
C ASN A 45 -12.03 -10.17 -7.03
N LEU A 46 -11.49 -9.51 -6.03
CA LEU A 46 -11.10 -8.10 -6.09
C LEU A 46 -9.57 -7.98 -6.06
N LEU A 47 -9.04 -7.08 -6.85
CA LEU A 47 -7.62 -6.78 -6.90
C LEU A 47 -7.32 -5.55 -6.02
N PHE A 48 -6.50 -5.75 -5.00
CA PHE A 48 -5.90 -4.69 -4.21
C PHE A 48 -4.50 -4.41 -4.73
N ALA A 49 -4.15 -3.12 -4.81
CA ALA A 49 -2.82 -2.71 -5.22
C ALA A 49 -2.32 -1.50 -4.42
N SER A 50 -1.03 -1.47 -4.14
CA SER A 50 -0.40 -0.33 -3.50
C SER A 50 0.24 0.61 -4.53
N VAL A 51 0.03 1.91 -4.34
CA VAL A 51 0.71 2.98 -5.06
C VAL A 51 1.47 3.82 -4.04
N GLY A 52 2.77 3.93 -4.21
CA GLY A 52 3.61 4.78 -3.36
C GLY A 52 3.38 6.27 -3.63
N GLU A 53 3.79 7.12 -2.69
CA GLU A 53 3.53 8.57 -2.78
C GLU A 53 4.50 9.30 -3.73
N ARG A 54 5.48 8.59 -4.29
CA ARG A 54 6.37 9.07 -5.35
C ARG A 54 7.15 10.33 -4.98
N ALA A 55 7.57 10.47 -3.71
CA ALA A 55 8.19 11.68 -3.13
C ALA A 55 7.32 12.94 -3.22
N GLN A 56 6.00 12.78 -3.30
CA GLN A 56 5.04 13.89 -3.31
C GLN A 56 4.46 14.19 -1.93
N GLY A 57 4.93 13.50 -0.89
CA GLY A 57 4.63 13.78 0.50
C GLY A 57 3.14 13.94 0.79
N MET A 58 2.69 15.20 0.96
CA MET A 58 1.29 15.52 1.28
C MET A 58 0.28 15.10 0.22
N ALA A 59 0.68 14.80 -1.02
CA ALA A 59 -0.23 14.23 -2.02
C ALA A 59 -0.81 12.87 -1.59
N ALA A 60 -0.20 12.19 -0.61
CA ALA A 60 -0.77 11.00 0.01
C ALA A 60 -2.10 11.28 0.75
N GLN A 61 -2.36 12.53 1.13
CA GLN A 61 -3.59 12.99 1.77
C GLN A 61 -4.65 13.49 0.78
N ASP A 62 -4.24 13.82 -0.44
CA ASP A 62 -5.15 14.32 -1.47
C ASP A 62 -5.80 13.14 -2.22
N PRO A 63 -7.12 12.92 -2.08
CA PRO A 63 -7.81 11.79 -2.68
C PRO A 63 -8.12 11.98 -4.18
N THR A 64 -7.71 13.09 -4.78
CA THR A 64 -7.91 13.36 -6.23
C THR A 64 -6.76 12.85 -7.09
N ASN A 65 -5.79 12.15 -6.48
CA ASN A 65 -4.67 11.48 -7.12
C ASN A 65 -4.42 10.11 -6.50
N HIS A 66 -3.55 9.29 -7.15
CA HIS A 66 -3.24 7.94 -6.66
C HIS A 66 -1.95 7.86 -5.82
N PHE A 67 -1.29 8.96 -5.50
CA PHE A 67 -0.07 8.95 -4.70
C PHE A 67 -0.33 8.56 -3.25
N GLY A 68 0.38 7.55 -2.75
CA GLY A 68 0.26 7.08 -1.37
C GLY A 68 -1.10 6.45 -1.05
N LYS A 69 -1.58 5.59 -1.94
CA LYS A 69 -2.91 4.96 -1.87
C LYS A 69 -2.85 3.43 -1.90
N ILE A 70 -3.85 2.81 -1.31
CA ILE A 70 -4.26 1.47 -1.67
C ILE A 70 -5.50 1.59 -2.54
N ILE A 71 -5.46 0.98 -3.70
CA ILE A 71 -6.59 0.91 -4.64
C ILE A 71 -7.25 -0.45 -4.58
N ARG A 72 -8.55 -0.50 -4.93
CA ARG A 72 -9.32 -1.73 -5.11
C ARG A 72 -10.12 -1.65 -6.39
N ILE A 73 -9.94 -2.63 -7.26
CA ILE A 73 -10.65 -2.75 -8.55
C ILE A 73 -11.13 -4.19 -8.76
N ASN A 74 -12.06 -4.39 -9.68
CA ASN A 74 -12.39 -5.72 -10.19
C ASN A 74 -11.21 -6.28 -11.00
N LEU A 75 -11.16 -7.60 -11.21
CA LEU A 75 -10.06 -8.25 -11.95
C LEU A 75 -9.98 -7.83 -13.43
N ASP A 76 -11.05 -7.31 -14.00
CA ASP A 76 -11.08 -6.76 -15.36
C ASP A 76 -10.63 -5.29 -15.45
N GLY A 77 -10.38 -4.65 -14.31
CA GLY A 77 -9.99 -3.26 -14.18
C GLY A 77 -11.16 -2.29 -13.96
N SER A 78 -12.40 -2.78 -13.97
CA SER A 78 -13.56 -1.93 -13.67
C SER A 78 -13.62 -1.52 -12.19
N ILE A 79 -14.33 -0.43 -11.92
CA ILE A 79 -14.48 0.10 -10.55
C ILE A 79 -15.41 -0.80 -9.74
N HIS A 80 -15.01 -1.10 -8.51
CA HIS A 80 -15.88 -1.79 -7.57
C HIS A 80 -16.82 -0.80 -6.88
N LEU A 81 -18.13 -1.08 -6.92
CA LEU A 81 -19.18 -0.12 -6.53
C LEU A 81 -19.17 0.24 -5.04
N ASP A 82 -18.67 -0.64 -4.17
CA ASP A 82 -18.59 -0.38 -2.73
C ASP A 82 -17.32 0.40 -2.31
N ASN A 83 -16.55 0.92 -3.28
CA ASN A 83 -15.39 1.73 -2.95
C ASN A 83 -15.80 3.05 -2.26
N PRO A 84 -14.97 3.57 -1.33
CA PRO A 84 -15.27 4.80 -0.59
C PRO A 84 -15.66 5.98 -1.49
N GLY A 85 -14.97 6.16 -2.62
CA GLY A 85 -15.24 7.24 -3.57
C GLY A 85 -16.65 7.23 -4.19
N LEU A 86 -17.32 6.07 -4.19
CA LEU A 86 -18.70 5.94 -4.69
C LEU A 86 -19.75 5.91 -3.58
N SER A 87 -19.33 5.75 -2.32
CA SER A 87 -20.24 5.58 -1.18
C SER A 87 -20.09 6.68 -0.12
N THR A 88 -19.05 6.63 0.67
CA THR A 88 -18.88 7.47 1.88
C THR A 88 -17.99 8.69 1.65
N ASN A 89 -17.02 8.62 0.76
CA ASN A 89 -15.99 9.64 0.53
C ASN A 89 -16.03 10.13 -0.92
N LYS A 90 -17.11 10.80 -1.30
CA LYS A 90 -17.45 11.16 -2.69
C LYS A 90 -16.43 12.06 -3.41
N ASP A 91 -15.49 12.66 -2.70
CA ASP A 91 -14.39 13.44 -3.28
C ASP A 91 -13.19 12.54 -3.68
N TRP A 92 -13.21 11.27 -3.30
CA TRP A 92 -12.13 10.33 -3.63
C TRP A 92 -12.26 9.82 -5.06
N LEU A 93 -11.12 9.59 -5.73
CA LEU A 93 -11.12 8.82 -6.96
C LEU A 93 -11.74 7.43 -6.72
N PRO A 94 -12.54 6.93 -7.65
CA PRO A 94 -13.40 5.76 -7.42
C PRO A 94 -12.62 4.46 -7.16
N GLU A 95 -11.35 4.38 -7.55
CA GLU A 95 -10.49 3.23 -7.29
C GLU A 95 -9.88 3.21 -5.89
N ILE A 96 -9.88 4.34 -5.20
CA ILE A 96 -9.19 4.47 -3.91
C ILE A 96 -9.96 3.72 -2.83
N TYR A 97 -9.24 2.86 -2.11
CA TYR A 97 -9.75 2.10 -0.97
C TYR A 97 -9.27 2.66 0.38
N GLN A 98 -8.00 3.12 0.43
CA GLN A 98 -7.36 3.68 1.62
C GLN A 98 -6.29 4.70 1.22
N ILE A 99 -6.07 5.71 2.05
CA ILE A 99 -5.10 6.78 1.81
C ILE A 99 -3.99 6.83 2.87
N GLY A 100 -3.00 7.70 2.64
CA GLY A 100 -2.02 8.07 3.66
C GLY A 100 -0.90 7.05 3.89
N VAL A 101 -0.55 6.26 2.89
CA VAL A 101 0.65 5.41 2.91
C VAL A 101 1.83 6.11 2.21
N ARG A 102 3.08 5.76 2.59
CA ARG A 102 4.29 6.31 1.94
C ARG A 102 4.74 5.42 0.78
N ASN A 103 5.21 4.22 1.08
CA ASN A 103 5.77 3.30 0.10
C ASN A 103 5.57 1.85 0.55
N PRO A 104 4.38 1.26 0.37
CA PRO A 104 4.14 -0.13 0.73
C PRO A 104 4.97 -1.08 -0.15
N GLN A 105 5.78 -1.93 0.48
CA GLN A 105 6.68 -2.88 -0.17
C GLN A 105 6.25 -4.34 -0.03
N GLY A 106 5.27 -4.64 0.82
CA GLY A 106 4.64 -5.94 0.94
C GLY A 106 3.13 -5.80 1.00
N MET A 107 2.43 -6.81 0.49
CA MET A 107 0.98 -6.94 0.59
C MET A 107 0.58 -8.41 0.52
N ALA A 108 -0.18 -8.86 1.50
CA ALA A 108 -0.67 -10.24 1.55
C ALA A 108 -2.02 -10.32 2.27
N ILE A 109 -2.73 -11.42 2.06
CA ILE A 109 -4.00 -11.73 2.73
C ILE A 109 -3.72 -12.63 3.91
N SER A 110 -4.23 -12.26 5.08
CA SER A 110 -4.15 -13.09 6.27
C SER A 110 -5.11 -14.27 6.18
N PRO A 111 -4.63 -15.49 6.43
CA PRO A 111 -5.49 -16.67 6.43
C PRO A 111 -6.38 -16.76 7.69
N GLU A 112 -6.13 -15.93 8.71
CA GLU A 112 -6.88 -15.96 9.95
C GLU A 112 -8.18 -15.16 9.88
N ASP A 113 -8.12 -13.97 9.27
CA ASP A 113 -9.26 -13.05 9.20
C ASP A 113 -9.66 -12.70 7.75
N ASN A 114 -9.00 -13.31 6.76
CA ASN A 114 -9.19 -13.03 5.33
C ASN A 114 -9.07 -11.54 4.98
N GLU A 115 -8.20 -10.80 5.70
CA GLU A 115 -8.01 -9.37 5.44
C GLU A 115 -6.66 -9.08 4.79
N VAL A 116 -6.59 -7.94 4.09
CA VAL A 116 -5.36 -7.49 3.41
C VAL A 116 -4.47 -6.75 4.40
N TYR A 117 -3.19 -7.06 4.39
CA TYR A 117 -2.15 -6.41 5.18
C TYR A 117 -1.06 -5.85 4.31
N ILE A 118 -0.35 -4.84 4.81
CA ILE A 118 0.79 -4.21 4.14
C ILE A 118 1.99 -4.07 5.07
N SER A 119 3.19 -4.12 4.50
CA SER A 119 4.39 -3.54 5.08
C SER A 119 4.73 -2.25 4.33
N ASN A 120 5.05 -1.19 5.05
CA ASN A 120 5.25 0.15 4.47
C ASN A 120 6.55 0.78 4.96
N HIS A 121 7.34 1.30 4.04
CA HIS A 121 8.53 2.07 4.35
C HIS A 121 8.16 3.44 4.94
N GLY A 122 8.61 3.69 6.16
CA GLY A 122 8.76 5.02 6.73
C GLY A 122 10.02 5.71 6.22
N PRO A 123 10.34 6.91 6.76
CA PRO A 123 11.62 7.56 6.54
C PRO A 123 12.71 6.97 7.46
N LYS A 124 13.44 7.78 8.23
CA LYS A 124 14.48 7.35 9.18
C LYS A 124 13.98 6.39 10.25
N GLY A 125 12.70 6.53 10.65
CA GLY A 125 11.96 5.64 11.52
C GLY A 125 10.51 5.55 11.10
N GLY A 126 9.80 4.49 11.57
CA GLY A 126 8.38 4.33 11.33
C GLY A 126 8.01 3.49 10.10
N ASP A 127 8.91 2.61 9.66
CA ASP A 127 8.46 1.45 8.90
C ASP A 127 7.37 0.73 9.70
N PHE A 128 6.37 0.20 9.03
CA PHE A 128 5.28 -0.44 9.76
C PHE A 128 4.67 -1.65 9.02
N PHE A 129 4.03 -2.50 9.82
CA PHE A 129 3.12 -3.55 9.39
C PHE A 129 1.71 -3.18 9.85
N GLY A 130 0.72 -3.23 8.96
CA GLY A 130 -0.64 -2.83 9.28
C GLY A 130 -1.70 -3.39 8.36
N LYS A 131 -2.95 -3.32 8.81
CA LYS A 131 -4.13 -3.81 8.10
C LYS A 131 -4.64 -2.76 7.11
N VAL A 132 -5.02 -3.18 5.93
CA VAL A 132 -5.72 -2.34 4.95
C VAL A 132 -7.19 -2.23 5.34
N THR A 133 -7.68 -1.00 5.51
CA THR A 133 -9.03 -0.74 6.00
C THR A 133 -9.75 0.26 5.11
N MET A 134 -10.95 -0.07 4.68
CA MET A 134 -11.76 0.76 3.79
C MET A 134 -11.97 2.16 4.35
N GLY A 135 -11.77 3.19 3.51
CA GLY A 135 -12.02 4.58 3.85
C GLY A 135 -11.07 5.18 4.89
N SER A 136 -10.04 4.44 5.30
CA SER A 136 -9.15 4.86 6.38
C SER A 136 -7.88 5.57 5.88
N ASN A 137 -7.11 6.13 6.82
CA ASN A 137 -5.94 6.95 6.56
C ASN A 137 -4.80 6.63 7.56
N TYR A 138 -3.64 6.23 7.05
CA TYR A 138 -2.44 6.03 7.87
C TYR A 138 -1.69 7.32 8.20
N GLY A 139 -2.05 8.44 7.56
CA GLY A 139 -1.61 9.78 7.95
C GLY A 139 -0.33 10.28 7.30
N TRP A 140 0.30 9.56 6.40
CA TRP A 140 1.45 10.10 5.68
C TRP A 140 1.02 11.30 4.80
N MET A 141 1.58 12.52 4.81
CA MET A 141 2.73 12.98 5.57
C MET A 141 2.31 13.98 6.69
N LEU A 142 1.06 13.84 7.23
CA LEU A 142 0.60 14.62 8.39
C LEU A 142 1.30 14.18 9.66
N VAL A 143 1.64 12.89 9.72
CA VAL A 143 2.38 12.23 10.79
C VAL A 143 3.40 11.27 10.19
N ALA A 144 4.46 10.99 10.95
CA ALA A 144 5.38 9.89 10.68
C ALA A 144 5.61 9.09 11.95
N TRP A 145 5.45 7.77 11.88
CA TRP A 145 5.57 6.87 13.04
C TRP A 145 6.95 6.89 13.70
N GLY A 146 7.97 7.44 13.00
CA GLY A 146 9.32 7.70 13.50
C GLY A 146 9.65 9.19 13.74
N GLY A 147 8.75 10.10 13.38
CA GLY A 147 8.83 11.53 13.69
C GLY A 147 9.69 12.39 12.75
N THR A 148 10.78 11.86 12.18
CA THR A 148 11.75 12.64 11.38
C THR A 148 12.09 12.01 10.05
N ASP A 149 12.50 12.84 9.09
CA ASP A 149 13.07 12.41 7.82
C ASP A 149 14.58 12.09 7.96
N TYR A 150 15.20 11.65 6.88
CA TYR A 150 16.61 11.22 6.84
C TYR A 150 17.59 12.34 7.19
N ASP A 151 17.29 13.57 6.81
CA ASP A 151 18.07 14.78 7.16
C ASP A 151 17.80 15.31 8.57
N GLY A 152 16.87 14.69 9.31
CA GLY A 152 16.46 15.11 10.65
C GLY A 152 15.30 16.11 10.66
N ALA A 153 14.77 16.51 9.50
CA ALA A 153 13.60 17.36 9.43
C ALA A 153 12.40 16.72 10.13
N ILE A 154 11.64 17.51 10.86
CA ILE A 154 10.41 17.07 11.52
C ILE A 154 9.33 16.88 10.44
N ILE A 155 8.65 15.74 10.45
CA ILE A 155 7.55 15.47 9.57
C ILE A 155 6.24 15.85 10.24
N GLY A 156 5.41 16.63 9.50
CA GLY A 156 4.20 17.21 10.06
C GLY A 156 4.51 18.13 11.24
N ASP A 157 3.87 17.88 12.38
CA ASP A 157 4.16 18.57 13.64
C ASP A 157 5.03 17.74 14.60
N GLY A 158 5.63 16.66 14.11
CA GLY A 158 6.43 15.72 14.90
C GLY A 158 5.62 14.65 15.63
N SER A 159 4.29 14.69 15.54
CA SER A 159 3.43 13.67 16.16
C SER A 159 3.56 12.34 15.43
N ALA A 160 3.61 11.25 16.18
CA ALA A 160 3.56 9.90 15.62
C ALA A 160 2.13 9.52 15.17
N TRP A 161 1.10 10.11 15.76
CA TRP A 161 -0.31 9.80 15.48
C TRP A 161 -1.21 11.00 15.83
N LYS A 162 -2.36 11.07 15.14
CA LYS A 162 -3.43 12.05 15.41
C LYS A 162 -4.80 11.36 15.42
N PRO A 163 -5.80 11.92 16.14
CA PRO A 163 -7.17 11.46 16.05
C PRO A 163 -7.67 11.42 14.60
N GLY A 164 -8.47 10.40 14.25
CA GLY A 164 -8.97 10.16 12.89
C GLY A 164 -8.04 9.34 12.00
N LEU A 165 -6.78 9.10 12.42
CA LEU A 165 -5.85 8.23 11.71
C LEU A 165 -5.85 6.83 12.31
N ILE A 166 -5.70 5.79 11.47
CA ILE A 166 -5.52 4.42 11.96
C ILE A 166 -4.09 4.17 12.39
N LYS A 167 -3.92 3.29 13.38
CA LYS A 167 -2.61 2.88 13.88
C LYS A 167 -2.13 1.60 13.18
N PRO A 168 -0.83 1.48 12.87
CA PRO A 168 -0.27 0.20 12.47
C PRO A 168 -0.30 -0.81 13.63
N ILE A 169 -0.26 -2.08 13.29
CA ILE A 169 -0.15 -3.18 14.26
C ILE A 169 1.24 -3.19 14.90
N TYR A 170 2.26 -2.96 14.08
CA TYR A 170 3.65 -2.88 14.51
C TYR A 170 4.41 -1.82 13.73
N ARG A 171 5.40 -1.20 14.36
CA ARG A 171 6.29 -0.20 13.74
C ARG A 171 7.73 -0.39 14.21
N TRP A 172 8.67 -0.04 13.35
CA TRP A 172 10.11 -0.09 13.62
C TRP A 172 10.69 1.33 13.73
N ILE A 173 11.40 1.58 14.84
CA ILE A 173 12.15 2.82 15.09
C ILE A 173 13.50 2.41 15.69
N PRO A 174 14.61 2.56 14.95
CA PRO A 174 14.73 3.07 13.58
C PRO A 174 14.08 2.16 12.54
N SER A 175 13.89 2.68 11.33
CA SER A 175 13.43 1.90 10.17
C SER A 175 14.43 0.79 9.81
N ILE A 176 13.91 -0.37 9.44
CA ILE A 176 14.69 -1.55 9.01
C ILE A 176 14.61 -1.79 7.50
N ALA A 177 13.97 -0.88 6.76
CA ALA A 177 13.66 -1.00 5.34
C ALA A 177 12.88 -2.30 5.06
N VAL A 178 11.69 -2.41 5.67
CA VAL A 178 10.80 -3.57 5.48
C VAL A 178 10.56 -3.82 4.00
N SER A 179 10.70 -5.06 3.57
CA SER A 179 10.44 -5.44 2.19
C SER A 179 9.09 -6.17 2.13
N ASP A 180 9.07 -7.36 1.60
CA ASP A 180 7.86 -8.16 1.48
C ASP A 180 7.63 -9.01 2.74
N PHE A 181 6.44 -9.58 2.84
CA PHE A 181 6.10 -10.52 3.90
C PHE A 181 5.12 -11.58 3.38
N THR A 182 4.99 -12.65 4.13
CA THR A 182 3.99 -13.69 3.89
C THR A 182 3.44 -14.19 5.23
N PHE A 183 2.20 -14.67 5.20
CA PHE A 183 1.64 -15.48 6.28
C PHE A 183 1.99 -16.93 6.02
N TYR A 184 2.77 -17.53 6.90
CA TYR A 184 3.16 -18.92 6.71
C TYR A 184 1.99 -19.87 6.98
N GLN A 185 1.77 -20.75 6.02
CA GLN A 185 0.87 -21.92 6.13
C GLN A 185 1.56 -23.12 5.50
N GLY A 186 1.83 -24.15 6.28
CA GLY A 186 2.49 -25.35 5.75
C GLY A 186 2.66 -26.44 6.79
N GLU A 187 2.93 -27.64 6.30
CA GLU A 187 3.11 -28.82 7.14
C GLU A 187 4.58 -28.99 7.57
N LYS A 188 5.52 -28.45 6.80
CA LYS A 188 6.95 -28.68 6.99
C LYS A 188 7.53 -27.96 8.21
N PHE A 189 7.10 -26.74 8.48
CA PHE A 189 7.54 -25.92 9.61
C PHE A 189 6.32 -25.51 10.44
N GLN A 190 5.80 -26.45 11.21
CA GLN A 190 4.53 -26.26 11.94
C GLN A 190 4.60 -25.12 12.97
N GLU A 191 5.80 -24.88 13.54
CA GLU A 191 6.05 -23.79 14.48
C GLU A 191 5.94 -22.40 13.83
N LEU A 192 6.00 -22.31 12.51
CA LEU A 192 5.81 -21.07 11.76
C LEU A 192 4.35 -20.81 11.35
N ASN A 193 3.47 -21.78 11.50
CA ASN A 193 2.05 -21.58 11.19
C ASN A 193 1.47 -20.44 12.01
N LYS A 194 0.63 -19.62 11.37
CA LYS A 194 0.07 -18.37 11.91
C LYS A 194 1.11 -17.27 12.19
N LYS A 195 2.35 -17.44 11.74
CA LYS A 195 3.38 -16.39 11.83
C LYS A 195 3.41 -15.56 10.56
N VAL A 196 3.77 -14.29 10.73
CA VAL A 196 4.16 -13.41 9.63
C VAL A 196 5.67 -13.52 9.47
N LEU A 197 6.10 -13.94 8.30
CA LEU A 197 7.52 -13.91 7.92
C LEU A 197 7.74 -12.65 7.07
N LEU A 198 8.61 -11.78 7.55
CA LEU A 198 8.86 -10.49 6.94
C LEU A 198 10.35 -10.35 6.64
N THR A 199 10.68 -9.79 5.49
CA THR A 199 12.06 -9.49 5.09
C THR A 199 12.36 -8.01 5.25
N SER A 200 13.63 -7.68 5.46
CA SER A 200 14.12 -6.31 5.50
C SER A 200 15.44 -6.18 4.75
N LEU A 201 15.78 -4.96 4.33
CA LEU A 201 17.00 -4.64 3.60
C LEU A 201 18.13 -4.19 4.54
N LYS A 202 17.87 -4.11 5.84
CA LYS A 202 18.82 -3.64 6.86
C LYS A 202 18.81 -4.54 8.09
#